data_e822845489704e7385fc45c4da2a6ce2
#
_entry.id   e822845489704e7385fc45c4da2a6ce2
#
_cell.length_a   1.000
_cell.length_b   1.000
_cell.length_c   1.000
_cell.angle_alpha   90.00
_cell.angle_beta   90.00
_cell.angle_gamma   90.00
#
_symmetry.space_group_name_H-M   'P 1'
#
loop_
_entity.id
_entity.type
_entity.pdbx_description
1 polymer ?
#
loop_
_entity_poly.entity_id
_entity_poly.type
_entity_poly.pdbx_seq_one_letter_code
_entity_poly.pdbx_strand_id
1 'polypeptide(L)'
;MMALGLAIGAGFFLGTGSAIRQAGPAVIVSYALAAIIVVSVMLALAELASSLPSTGSFSSYAEAGIGRWAGFTIGWLYWVMLIMVSGLEVTGAATFFVGWFPAVPQWVVALVIVVVIGGINLLAAGQYGEIEAWLSMVKIVAIVAFLVVGVYLVARTAIVGPLPGHEGVLQNVLGHSGFMPNGLSGIAVALLAVITSFGGLEIVTIAAAEAEDPRAAMTSAIHSVVTRILVFYVGSVILLIALLPWDSEAMNTNAFAAVLEMAGVPAVGTLMNVIIFMALISAFSANIYASSRMAYSLSARDMGPRWLLGASASNKARARSVVEAALEDDEALLATELQGDIEAGRTPKRAVGLVVVLALLAVVGNWYLPGSILTMLINAIGMVLLIVWTFIIISLMRLHPSLERSGSLVIRMPGWPWLPWLVLAGLGGIGVLMLMSDEGRAQLVSMGALTLLIVAIYFVRQLVLSRKHA
;
A
#
# COMPACT_ATOMS: atom_id res chain seq x y z
N MET A 1 14.52 2.13 9.04
CA MET A 1 14.99 1.41 7.85
C MET A 1 13.91 0.47 7.29
N MET A 2 13.35 -0.49 8.04
CA MET A 2 12.29 -1.40 7.57
C MET A 2 11.08 -0.68 6.95
N ALA A 3 10.53 0.33 7.64
CA ALA A 3 9.41 1.13 7.12
C ALA A 3 9.74 1.88 5.80
N LEU A 4 11.04 2.10 5.52
CA LEU A 4 11.51 2.69 4.26
C LEU A 4 11.40 1.70 3.09
N GLY A 5 11.72 0.43 3.32
CA GLY A 5 11.73 -0.61 2.30
C GLY A 5 10.35 -1.11 1.92
N LEU A 6 9.41 -1.12 2.87
CA LEU A 6 8.04 -1.57 2.65
C LEU A 6 7.25 -0.68 1.68
N ALA A 7 7.53 0.63 1.65
CA ALA A 7 6.83 1.58 0.79
C ALA A 7 7.34 1.62 -0.68
N ILE A 8 8.50 1.00 -0.96
CA ILE A 8 9.09 0.99 -2.31
C ILE A 8 8.95 -0.43 -2.90
N GLY A 9 7.89 -0.63 -3.64
CA GLY A 9 7.55 -1.89 -4.31
C GLY A 9 6.97 -1.63 -5.71
N ALA A 10 6.12 -2.54 -6.19
CA ALA A 10 5.48 -2.46 -7.49
C ALA A 10 4.67 -1.17 -7.68
N GLY A 11 4.02 -0.69 -6.63
CA GLY A 11 3.28 0.57 -6.66
C GLY A 11 4.15 1.74 -7.14
N PHE A 12 5.40 1.84 -6.64
CA PHE A 12 6.33 2.88 -7.08
C PHE A 12 6.85 2.64 -8.51
N PHE A 13 7.45 1.49 -8.78
CA PHE A 13 8.12 1.26 -10.06
C PHE A 13 7.16 1.07 -11.24
N LEU A 14 6.10 0.29 -11.06
CA LEU A 14 5.12 -0.02 -12.12
C LEU A 14 3.93 0.93 -12.09
N GLY A 15 3.48 1.32 -10.90
CA GLY A 15 2.38 2.26 -10.73
C GLY A 15 2.71 3.64 -11.30
N THR A 16 3.96 4.11 -11.21
CA THR A 16 4.38 5.40 -11.77
C THR A 16 4.26 5.42 -13.29
N GLY A 17 4.73 4.39 -14.00
CA GLY A 17 4.58 4.29 -15.45
C GLY A 17 3.09 4.25 -15.86
N SER A 18 2.28 3.44 -15.16
CA SER A 18 0.83 3.38 -15.37
C SER A 18 0.16 4.74 -15.15
N ALA A 19 0.51 5.48 -14.09
CA ALA A 19 -0.04 6.80 -13.82
C ALA A 19 0.31 7.82 -14.91
N ILE A 20 1.58 7.81 -15.38
CA ILE A 20 2.03 8.69 -16.47
C ILE A 20 1.25 8.39 -17.75
N ARG A 21 1.02 7.14 -18.11
CA ARG A 21 0.22 6.78 -19.28
C ARG A 21 -1.23 7.25 -19.18
N GLN A 22 -1.81 7.23 -17.98
CA GLN A 22 -3.20 7.66 -17.76
C GLN A 22 -3.38 9.18 -17.86
N ALA A 23 -2.51 9.98 -17.24
CA ALA A 23 -2.66 11.42 -17.16
C ALA A 23 -1.77 12.20 -18.12
N GLY A 24 -0.78 11.56 -18.74
CA GLY A 24 0.28 12.26 -19.44
C GLY A 24 1.13 13.08 -18.48
N PRO A 25 1.74 14.18 -18.93
CA PRO A 25 2.52 15.09 -18.07
C PRO A 25 1.72 15.68 -16.90
N ALA A 26 0.39 15.79 -17.02
CA ALA A 26 -0.50 16.23 -15.93
C ALA A 26 -0.53 15.27 -14.72
N VAL A 27 0.12 14.12 -14.79
CA VAL A 27 0.32 13.22 -13.65
C VAL A 27 0.93 13.93 -12.44
N ILE A 28 1.70 14.99 -12.63
CA ILE A 28 2.22 15.85 -11.54
C ILE A 28 1.06 16.37 -10.66
N VAL A 29 -0.07 16.72 -11.26
CA VAL A 29 -1.26 17.17 -10.52
C VAL A 29 -1.83 16.03 -9.68
N SER A 30 -1.87 14.80 -10.23
CA SER A 30 -2.28 13.60 -9.48
C SER A 30 -1.35 13.34 -8.29
N TYR A 31 -0.02 13.46 -8.47
CA TYR A 31 0.94 13.31 -7.37
C TYR A 31 0.80 14.40 -6.30
N ALA A 32 0.58 15.66 -6.69
CA ALA A 32 0.37 16.77 -5.75
C ALA A 32 -0.89 16.55 -4.91
N LEU A 33 -2.02 16.20 -5.55
CA LEU A 33 -3.28 15.93 -4.86
C LEU A 33 -3.17 14.73 -3.93
N ALA A 34 -2.61 13.61 -4.40
CA ALA A 34 -2.42 12.41 -3.60
C ALA A 34 -1.46 12.66 -2.41
N ALA A 35 -0.39 13.46 -2.60
CA ALA A 35 0.53 13.82 -1.54
C ALA A 35 -0.15 14.63 -0.42
N ILE A 36 -0.98 15.61 -0.77
CA ILE A 36 -1.75 16.39 0.21
C ILE A 36 -2.68 15.47 1.01
N ILE A 37 -3.37 14.57 0.34
CA ILE A 37 -4.30 13.64 0.99
C ILE A 37 -3.54 12.68 1.90
N VAL A 38 -2.49 12.00 1.43
CA VAL A 38 -1.76 11.01 2.23
C VAL A 38 -1.08 11.62 3.45
N VAL A 39 -0.47 12.81 3.29
CA VAL A 39 0.14 13.52 4.43
C VAL A 39 -0.94 13.89 5.47
N SER A 40 -2.11 14.33 5.02
CA SER A 40 -3.24 14.65 5.91
C SER A 40 -3.77 13.41 6.63
N VAL A 41 -3.87 12.27 5.94
CA VAL A 41 -4.25 10.98 6.55
C VAL A 41 -3.21 10.53 7.58
N MET A 42 -1.92 10.71 7.28
CA MET A 42 -0.86 10.40 8.24
C MET A 42 -0.91 11.28 9.50
N LEU A 43 -1.22 12.57 9.35
CA LEU A 43 -1.42 13.48 10.48
C LEU A 43 -2.63 13.04 11.33
N ALA A 44 -3.71 12.59 10.67
CA ALA A 44 -4.87 12.03 11.36
C ALA A 44 -4.54 10.75 12.14
N LEU A 45 -3.79 9.84 11.52
CA LEU A 45 -3.31 8.62 12.20
C LEU A 45 -2.34 8.95 13.32
N ALA A 46 -1.49 9.96 13.16
CA ALA A 46 -0.56 10.42 14.19
C ALA A 46 -1.30 10.86 15.45
N GLU A 47 -2.38 11.63 15.29
CA GLU A 47 -3.21 12.05 16.41
C GLU A 47 -3.90 10.86 17.09
N LEU A 48 -4.55 9.98 16.30
CA LEU A 48 -5.23 8.81 16.84
C LEU A 48 -4.28 7.84 17.53
N ALA A 49 -3.16 7.51 16.90
CA ALA A 49 -2.22 6.52 17.38
C ALA A 49 -1.46 6.99 18.64
N SER A 50 -1.14 8.29 18.73
CA SER A 50 -0.48 8.84 19.92
C SER A 50 -1.43 9.03 21.11
N SER A 51 -2.73 9.21 20.86
CA SER A 51 -3.74 9.46 21.90
C SER A 51 -4.46 8.18 22.35
N LEU A 52 -4.54 7.19 21.46
CA LEU A 52 -5.18 5.88 21.70
C LEU A 52 -4.23 4.77 21.22
N PRO A 53 -3.15 4.47 21.95
CA PRO A 53 -2.26 3.37 21.58
C PRO A 53 -3.07 2.07 21.45
N SER A 54 -3.04 1.48 20.27
CA SER A 54 -3.80 0.27 19.96
C SER A 54 -3.07 -0.62 18.98
N THR A 55 -2.99 -1.90 19.32
CA THR A 55 -2.39 -2.94 18.48
C THR A 55 -3.21 -3.29 17.23
N GLY A 56 -4.49 -2.89 17.23
CA GLY A 56 -5.41 -3.09 16.11
C GLY A 56 -5.34 -2.02 15.02
N SER A 57 -4.45 -0.99 15.18
CA SER A 57 -4.23 0.03 14.18
C SER A 57 -5.52 0.77 13.78
N PHE A 58 -5.64 1.22 12.53
CA PHE A 58 -6.79 1.97 12.03
C PHE A 58 -8.13 1.21 12.12
N SER A 59 -8.11 -0.12 12.17
CA SER A 59 -9.31 -0.94 12.43
C SER A 59 -9.87 -0.69 13.84
N SER A 60 -9.00 -0.55 14.86
CA SER A 60 -9.43 -0.21 16.23
C SER A 60 -9.94 1.22 16.34
N TYR A 61 -9.32 2.17 15.64
CA TYR A 61 -9.82 3.56 15.62
C TYR A 61 -11.16 3.68 14.92
N ALA A 62 -11.41 2.91 13.85
CA ALA A 62 -12.71 2.85 13.21
C ALA A 62 -13.78 2.18 14.11
N GLU A 63 -13.39 1.17 14.88
CA GLU A 63 -14.26 0.54 15.88
C GLU A 63 -14.64 1.54 16.98
N ALA A 64 -13.67 2.24 17.55
CA ALA A 64 -13.90 3.21 18.60
C ALA A 64 -14.69 4.45 18.12
N GLY A 65 -14.38 4.98 16.93
CA GLY A 65 -14.98 6.21 16.42
C GLY A 65 -16.32 6.03 15.71
N ILE A 66 -16.53 4.89 15.04
CA ILE A 66 -17.70 4.66 14.18
C ILE A 66 -18.55 3.51 14.71
N GLY A 67 -17.89 2.43 15.16
CA GLY A 67 -18.53 1.25 15.68
C GLY A 67 -17.91 -0.06 15.17
N ARG A 68 -18.25 -1.17 15.81
CA ARG A 68 -17.65 -2.49 15.56
C ARG A 68 -17.75 -2.95 14.10
N TRP A 69 -18.84 -2.60 13.41
CA TRP A 69 -19.00 -2.91 11.98
C TRP A 69 -17.94 -2.22 11.10
N ALA A 70 -17.58 -0.99 11.44
CA ALA A 70 -16.58 -0.23 10.72
C ALA A 70 -15.17 -0.78 10.94
N GLY A 71 -14.84 -1.14 12.20
CA GLY A 71 -13.58 -1.81 12.54
C GLY A 71 -13.42 -3.13 11.80
N PHE A 72 -14.47 -3.96 11.77
CA PHE A 72 -14.50 -5.20 11.00
C PHE A 72 -14.29 -4.95 9.50
N THR A 73 -15.05 -4.00 8.94
CA THR A 73 -15.03 -3.72 7.50
C THR A 73 -13.66 -3.24 7.05
N ILE A 74 -13.08 -2.27 7.76
CA ILE A 74 -11.75 -1.74 7.44
C ILE A 74 -10.66 -2.79 7.61
N GLY A 75 -10.72 -3.56 8.69
CA GLY A 75 -9.74 -4.59 8.94
C GLY A 75 -9.67 -5.61 7.80
N TRP A 76 -10.81 -6.14 7.39
CA TRP A 76 -10.88 -7.11 6.29
C TRP A 76 -10.63 -6.48 4.92
N LEU A 77 -11.08 -5.26 4.68
CA LEU A 77 -10.82 -4.54 3.42
C LEU A 77 -9.32 -4.29 3.22
N TYR A 78 -8.63 -3.83 4.28
CA TYR A 78 -7.18 -3.64 4.24
C TYR A 78 -6.43 -4.97 4.09
N TRP A 79 -6.90 -6.03 4.74
CA TRP A 79 -6.33 -7.36 4.55
C TRP A 79 -6.46 -7.86 3.11
N VAL A 80 -7.62 -7.69 2.48
CA VAL A 80 -7.82 -7.99 1.06
C VAL A 80 -6.88 -7.15 0.19
N MET A 81 -6.69 -5.89 0.53
CA MET A 81 -5.72 -5.03 -0.15
C MET A 81 -4.30 -5.62 -0.08
N LEU A 82 -3.84 -6.08 1.09
CA LEU A 82 -2.52 -6.71 1.24
C LEU A 82 -2.38 -7.98 0.37
N ILE A 83 -3.45 -8.74 0.18
CA ILE A 83 -3.46 -9.89 -0.76
C ILE A 83 -3.35 -9.40 -2.20
N MET A 84 -4.06 -8.32 -2.58
CA MET A 84 -3.94 -7.72 -3.92
C MET A 84 -2.53 -7.17 -4.15
N VAL A 85 -1.91 -6.51 -3.16
CA VAL A 85 -0.52 -6.05 -3.22
C VAL A 85 0.43 -7.23 -3.41
N SER A 86 0.24 -8.33 -2.67
CA SER A 86 1.01 -9.55 -2.88
C SER A 86 0.90 -10.08 -4.32
N GLY A 87 -0.31 -10.04 -4.90
CA GLY A 87 -0.55 -10.38 -6.30
C GLY A 87 0.15 -9.44 -7.27
N LEU A 88 0.15 -8.14 -6.99
CA LEU A 88 0.82 -7.11 -7.78
C LEU A 88 2.34 -7.33 -7.79
N GLU A 89 2.95 -7.59 -6.63
CA GLU A 89 4.39 -7.82 -6.50
C GLU A 89 4.82 -9.09 -7.26
N VAL A 90 4.08 -10.19 -7.12
CA VAL A 90 4.33 -11.46 -7.83
C VAL A 90 4.20 -11.27 -9.33
N THR A 91 3.14 -10.59 -9.78
CA THR A 91 2.88 -10.35 -11.21
C THR A 91 3.97 -9.46 -11.80
N GLY A 92 4.33 -8.39 -11.10
CA GLY A 92 5.42 -7.49 -11.50
C GLY A 92 6.74 -8.22 -11.63
N ALA A 93 7.13 -9.00 -10.60
CA ALA A 93 8.36 -9.79 -10.65
C ALA A 93 8.35 -10.80 -11.80
N ALA A 94 7.23 -11.49 -12.03
CA ALA A 94 7.10 -12.43 -13.16
C ALA A 94 7.24 -11.71 -14.52
N THR A 95 6.69 -10.50 -14.66
CA THR A 95 6.83 -9.70 -15.89
C THR A 95 8.28 -9.36 -16.17
N PHE A 96 9.06 -8.92 -15.17
CA PHE A 96 10.49 -8.65 -15.34
C PHE A 96 11.28 -9.90 -15.72
N PHE A 97 10.98 -11.04 -15.09
CA PHE A 97 11.67 -12.30 -15.39
C PHE A 97 11.42 -12.76 -16.84
N VAL A 98 10.17 -12.68 -17.31
CA VAL A 98 9.81 -13.03 -18.71
C VAL A 98 10.51 -12.09 -19.69
N GLY A 99 10.75 -10.83 -19.34
CA GLY A 99 11.54 -9.91 -20.16
C GLY A 99 12.97 -10.42 -20.43
N TRP A 100 13.58 -11.15 -19.48
CA TRP A 100 14.89 -11.81 -19.68
C TRP A 100 14.78 -13.18 -20.32
N PHE A 101 13.73 -13.94 -20.02
CA PHE A 101 13.51 -15.32 -20.48
C PHE A 101 12.12 -15.48 -21.13
N PRO A 102 11.92 -14.95 -22.37
CA PRO A 102 10.60 -14.94 -23.01
C PRO A 102 9.98 -16.32 -23.27
N ALA A 103 10.80 -17.38 -23.27
CA ALA A 103 10.34 -18.75 -23.44
C ALA A 103 9.59 -19.31 -22.21
N VAL A 104 9.71 -18.66 -21.04
CA VAL A 104 9.07 -19.13 -19.81
C VAL A 104 7.71 -18.41 -19.64
N PRO A 105 6.59 -19.15 -19.55
CA PRO A 105 5.29 -18.54 -19.32
C PRO A 105 5.24 -17.76 -17.99
N GLN A 106 4.64 -16.58 -18.00
CA GLN A 106 4.57 -15.68 -16.83
C GLN A 106 3.95 -16.35 -15.59
N TRP A 107 2.91 -17.16 -15.75
CA TRP A 107 2.26 -17.87 -14.67
C TRP A 107 3.17 -18.91 -13.99
N VAL A 108 4.10 -19.53 -14.74
CA VAL A 108 5.08 -20.49 -14.17
C VAL A 108 6.04 -19.76 -13.25
N VAL A 109 6.53 -18.59 -13.68
CA VAL A 109 7.42 -17.75 -12.85
C VAL A 109 6.68 -17.29 -11.59
N ALA A 110 5.44 -16.81 -11.73
CA ALA A 110 4.60 -16.40 -10.61
C ALA A 110 4.38 -17.56 -9.62
N LEU A 111 4.12 -18.77 -10.11
CA LEU A 111 3.98 -19.98 -9.28
C LEU A 111 5.26 -20.26 -8.48
N VAL A 112 6.41 -20.26 -9.14
CA VAL A 112 7.71 -20.51 -8.49
C VAL A 112 7.96 -19.47 -7.40
N ILE A 113 7.74 -18.19 -7.67
CA ILE A 113 7.90 -17.12 -6.68
C ILE A 113 7.00 -17.36 -5.47
N VAL A 114 5.70 -17.64 -5.68
CA VAL A 114 4.75 -17.87 -4.58
C VAL A 114 5.15 -19.08 -3.74
N VAL A 115 5.54 -20.18 -4.38
CA VAL A 115 5.93 -21.44 -3.66
C VAL A 115 7.22 -21.23 -2.89
N VAL A 116 8.26 -20.66 -3.50
CA VAL A 116 9.56 -20.47 -2.87
C VAL A 116 9.48 -19.48 -1.72
N ILE A 117 8.95 -18.26 -1.98
CA ILE A 117 8.89 -17.20 -0.97
C ILE A 117 7.87 -17.54 0.11
N GLY A 118 6.73 -18.12 -0.27
CA GLY A 118 5.73 -18.62 0.67
C GLY A 118 6.30 -19.73 1.58
N GLY A 119 7.06 -20.65 1.01
CA GLY A 119 7.77 -21.70 1.76
C GLY A 119 8.80 -21.13 2.76
N ILE A 120 9.60 -20.14 2.33
CA ILE A 120 10.56 -19.46 3.22
C ILE A 120 9.82 -18.78 4.38
N ASN A 121 8.73 -18.08 4.12
CA ASN A 121 7.94 -17.41 5.17
C ASN A 121 7.28 -18.40 6.15
N LEU A 122 6.98 -19.63 5.73
CA LEU A 122 6.48 -20.68 6.62
C LEU A 122 7.56 -21.27 7.53
N LEU A 123 8.83 -21.27 7.09
CA LEU A 123 9.95 -21.93 7.75
C LEU A 123 10.82 -20.98 8.60
N ALA A 124 11.04 -19.74 8.17
CA ALA A 124 12.11 -18.87 8.64
C ALA A 124 11.63 -17.51 9.19
N ALA A 125 10.81 -17.50 10.25
CA ALA A 125 10.26 -16.25 10.79
C ALA A 125 11.27 -15.34 11.56
N GLY A 126 12.45 -15.82 11.92
CA GLY A 126 13.34 -15.14 12.87
C GLY A 126 14.43 -14.23 12.25
N GLN A 127 14.82 -14.43 11.00
CA GLN A 127 15.98 -13.74 10.38
C GLN A 127 15.58 -12.68 9.34
N TYR A 128 14.31 -12.42 9.20
CA TYR A 128 13.75 -11.59 8.13
C TYR A 128 14.22 -10.12 8.19
N GLY A 129 14.41 -9.56 9.38
CA GLY A 129 14.67 -8.13 9.58
C GLY A 129 15.98 -7.61 8.97
N GLU A 130 17.06 -8.39 9.06
CA GLU A 130 18.36 -7.96 8.55
C GLU A 130 18.40 -8.00 7.01
N ILE A 131 17.86 -9.06 6.41
CA ILE A 131 17.81 -9.22 4.95
C ILE A 131 16.96 -8.11 4.34
N GLU A 132 15.81 -7.80 4.91
CA GLU A 132 14.93 -6.72 4.44
C GLU A 132 15.59 -5.34 4.58
N ALA A 133 16.36 -5.09 5.63
CA ALA A 133 17.10 -3.84 5.80
C ALA A 133 18.14 -3.65 4.68
N TRP A 134 18.88 -4.69 4.31
CA TRP A 134 19.84 -4.67 3.22
C TRP A 134 19.17 -4.47 1.86
N LEU A 135 18.09 -5.18 1.58
CA LEU A 135 17.31 -5.03 0.33
C LEU A 135 16.71 -3.63 0.23
N SER A 136 16.24 -3.07 1.35
CA SER A 136 15.74 -1.69 1.40
C SER A 136 16.82 -0.67 1.07
N MET A 137 18.06 -0.87 1.54
CA MET A 137 19.17 0.00 1.22
C MET A 137 19.50 -0.03 -0.28
N VAL A 138 19.51 -1.21 -0.89
CA VAL A 138 19.74 -1.36 -2.34
C VAL A 138 18.66 -0.61 -3.15
N LYS A 139 17.38 -0.71 -2.76
CA LYS A 139 16.28 0.04 -3.39
C LYS A 139 16.53 1.57 -3.33
N ILE A 140 16.89 2.09 -2.17
CA ILE A 140 17.16 3.52 -1.97
C ILE A 140 18.33 3.98 -2.83
N VAL A 141 19.45 3.24 -2.82
CA VAL A 141 20.63 3.56 -3.63
C VAL A 141 20.28 3.59 -5.12
N ALA A 142 19.47 2.64 -5.60
CA ALA A 142 19.02 2.59 -6.99
C ALA A 142 18.20 3.83 -7.38
N ILE A 143 17.26 4.26 -6.51
CA ILE A 143 16.46 5.45 -6.78
C ILE A 143 17.33 6.71 -6.75
N VAL A 144 18.24 6.83 -5.79
CA VAL A 144 19.18 7.97 -5.74
C VAL A 144 20.05 8.01 -6.99
N ALA A 145 20.58 6.87 -7.43
CA ALA A 145 21.35 6.78 -8.67
C ALA A 145 20.51 7.21 -9.89
N PHE A 146 19.25 6.74 -9.97
CA PHE A 146 18.31 7.16 -11.00
C PHE A 146 18.08 8.68 -10.98
N LEU A 147 17.85 9.29 -9.81
CA LEU A 147 17.65 10.73 -9.68
C LEU A 147 18.88 11.52 -10.15
N VAL A 148 20.09 11.11 -9.74
CA VAL A 148 21.34 11.77 -10.13
C VAL A 148 21.55 11.70 -11.64
N VAL A 149 21.39 10.51 -12.22
CA VAL A 149 21.52 10.30 -13.68
C VAL A 149 20.44 11.07 -14.43
N GLY A 150 19.20 11.02 -13.96
CA GLY A 150 18.08 11.73 -14.58
C GLY A 150 18.29 13.26 -14.60
N VAL A 151 18.73 13.84 -13.47
CA VAL A 151 19.07 15.27 -13.39
C VAL A 151 20.20 15.61 -14.35
N TYR A 152 21.24 14.78 -14.40
CA TYR A 152 22.36 14.96 -15.36
C TYR A 152 21.86 14.94 -16.81
N LEU A 153 20.98 14.00 -17.18
CA LEU A 153 20.43 13.89 -18.54
C LEU A 153 19.56 15.08 -18.91
N VAL A 154 18.72 15.56 -18.00
CA VAL A 154 17.90 16.77 -18.21
C VAL A 154 18.79 18.00 -18.41
N ALA A 155 19.78 18.20 -17.54
CA ALA A 155 20.73 19.31 -17.64
C ALA A 155 21.52 19.25 -18.95
N ARG A 156 22.01 18.07 -19.32
CA ARG A 156 22.71 17.86 -20.60
C ARG A 156 21.81 18.18 -21.78
N THR A 157 20.57 17.70 -21.78
CA THR A 157 19.60 17.95 -22.86
C THR A 157 19.30 19.45 -22.98
N ALA A 158 19.22 20.17 -21.86
CA ALA A 158 19.00 21.62 -21.86
C ALA A 158 20.19 22.42 -22.41
N ILE A 159 21.44 21.96 -22.18
CA ILE A 159 22.65 22.69 -22.56
C ILE A 159 23.13 22.30 -23.96
N VAL A 160 23.12 21.01 -24.28
CA VAL A 160 23.71 20.45 -25.51
C VAL A 160 22.69 20.14 -26.58
N GLY A 161 21.42 20.00 -26.18
CA GLY A 161 20.30 19.54 -27.03
C GLY A 161 19.95 18.07 -26.79
N PRO A 162 18.86 17.61 -27.44
CA PRO A 162 18.35 16.24 -27.29
C PRO A 162 19.42 15.18 -27.61
N LEU A 163 19.32 14.05 -26.95
CA LEU A 163 20.15 12.87 -27.24
C LEU A 163 19.76 12.29 -28.62
N PRO A 164 20.68 11.67 -29.38
CA PRO A 164 20.36 11.02 -30.63
C PRO A 164 19.23 10.00 -30.47
N GLY A 165 18.18 10.14 -31.27
CA GLY A 165 16.99 9.27 -31.19
C GLY A 165 16.01 9.59 -30.06
N HIS A 166 16.20 10.66 -29.30
CA HIS A 166 15.33 11.09 -28.22
C HIS A 166 14.85 12.52 -28.45
N GLU A 167 13.70 12.84 -27.88
CA GLU A 167 13.09 14.17 -27.98
C GLU A 167 13.62 15.12 -26.89
N GLY A 168 13.39 16.41 -27.08
CA GLY A 168 13.70 17.41 -26.06
C GLY A 168 12.66 17.46 -24.96
N VAL A 169 13.04 17.95 -23.77
CA VAL A 169 12.17 18.05 -22.60
C VAL A 169 10.83 18.74 -22.92
N LEU A 170 10.86 19.86 -23.66
CA LEU A 170 9.64 20.58 -24.02
C LEU A 170 8.74 19.77 -24.94
N GLN A 171 9.32 19.00 -25.86
CA GLN A 171 8.59 18.12 -26.77
C GLN A 171 7.94 16.96 -26.00
N ASN A 172 8.63 16.33 -25.06
CA ASN A 172 8.06 15.27 -24.21
C ASN A 172 6.90 15.78 -23.36
N VAL A 173 6.96 17.01 -22.84
CA VAL A 173 5.93 17.57 -21.95
C VAL A 173 4.75 18.18 -22.70
N LEU A 174 4.97 18.80 -23.86
CA LEU A 174 3.92 19.55 -24.57
C LEU A 174 3.64 19.04 -26.00
N GLY A 175 4.52 18.20 -26.57
CA GLY A 175 4.43 17.77 -27.97
C GLY A 175 3.36 16.68 -28.19
N HIS A 176 3.26 15.71 -27.31
CA HIS A 176 2.38 14.53 -27.44
C HIS A 176 0.95 14.81 -26.95
N SER A 177 0.19 15.57 -27.73
CA SER A 177 -1.19 16.01 -27.41
C SER A 177 -1.28 16.96 -26.20
N GLY A 178 -0.17 17.62 -25.83
CA GLY A 178 -0.11 18.63 -24.80
C GLY A 178 0.02 18.11 -23.36
N PHE A 179 -0.13 19.02 -22.40
CA PHE A 179 0.08 18.74 -20.96
C PHE A 179 -0.96 17.77 -20.38
N MET A 180 -2.21 17.80 -20.88
CA MET A 180 -3.34 16.99 -20.40
C MET A 180 -3.98 16.17 -21.55
N PRO A 181 -3.26 15.19 -22.12
CA PRO A 181 -3.75 14.49 -23.31
C PRO A 181 -5.08 13.74 -23.07
N ASN A 182 -5.29 13.21 -21.87
CA ASN A 182 -6.48 12.46 -21.47
C ASN A 182 -7.45 13.27 -20.59
N GLY A 183 -7.28 14.59 -20.50
CA GLY A 183 -8.16 15.50 -19.76
C GLY A 183 -8.23 15.18 -18.25
N LEU A 184 -9.29 15.65 -17.61
CA LEU A 184 -9.53 15.45 -16.16
C LEU A 184 -9.78 13.97 -15.81
N SER A 185 -10.37 13.19 -16.71
CA SER A 185 -10.58 11.77 -16.49
C SER A 185 -9.26 11.00 -16.38
N GLY A 186 -8.26 11.35 -17.19
CA GLY A 186 -6.92 10.79 -17.10
C GLY A 186 -6.26 11.07 -15.74
N ILE A 187 -6.38 12.30 -15.22
CA ILE A 187 -5.88 12.66 -13.89
C ILE A 187 -6.58 11.83 -12.80
N ALA A 188 -7.91 11.64 -12.91
CA ALA A 188 -8.68 10.88 -11.93
C ALA A 188 -8.27 9.39 -11.88
N VAL A 189 -8.08 8.75 -13.03
CA VAL A 189 -7.65 7.35 -13.11
C VAL A 189 -6.19 7.22 -12.64
N ALA A 190 -5.31 8.15 -13.04
CA ALA A 190 -3.92 8.18 -12.57
C ALA A 190 -3.81 8.31 -11.05
N LEU A 191 -4.74 9.02 -10.39
CA LEU A 191 -4.78 9.13 -8.93
C LEU A 191 -4.82 7.78 -8.23
N LEU A 192 -5.51 6.77 -8.77
CA LEU A 192 -5.54 5.42 -8.18
C LEU A 192 -4.16 4.77 -8.18
N ALA A 193 -3.44 4.86 -9.31
CA ALA A 193 -2.10 4.31 -9.42
C ALA A 193 -1.11 5.07 -8.52
N VAL A 194 -1.24 6.40 -8.42
CA VAL A 194 -0.43 7.24 -7.51
C VAL A 194 -0.72 6.90 -6.04
N ILE A 195 -1.99 6.74 -5.67
CA ILE A 195 -2.39 6.34 -4.32
C ILE A 195 -1.85 4.96 -3.98
N THR A 196 -1.89 4.01 -4.91
CA THR A 196 -1.26 2.68 -4.75
C THR A 196 0.25 2.80 -4.51
N SER A 197 0.92 3.75 -5.18
CA SER A 197 2.34 4.01 -4.97
C SER A 197 2.65 4.56 -3.56
N PHE A 198 1.69 5.19 -2.90
CA PHE A 198 1.81 5.70 -1.54
C PHE A 198 1.31 4.71 -0.46
N GLY A 199 0.72 3.59 -0.86
CA GLY A 199 0.28 2.55 0.06
C GLY A 199 1.42 2.01 0.93
N GLY A 200 1.15 1.79 2.22
CA GLY A 200 2.14 1.37 3.21
C GLY A 200 2.79 2.52 3.99
N LEU A 201 2.65 3.79 3.55
CA LEU A 201 3.18 4.94 4.29
C LEU A 201 2.47 5.12 5.63
N GLU A 202 1.20 4.77 5.72
CA GLU A 202 0.39 4.80 6.94
C GLU A 202 0.94 3.88 8.05
N ILE A 203 1.61 2.79 7.70
CA ILE A 203 2.21 1.85 8.67
C ILE A 203 3.34 2.54 9.46
N VAL A 204 4.04 3.48 8.84
CA VAL A 204 5.15 4.22 9.50
C VAL A 204 4.64 5.02 10.69
N THR A 205 3.44 5.60 10.61
CA THR A 205 2.86 6.38 11.72
C THR A 205 2.45 5.50 12.89
N ILE A 206 1.99 4.28 12.62
CA ILE A 206 1.62 3.32 13.66
C ILE A 206 2.86 2.88 14.44
N ALA A 207 3.93 2.52 13.72
CA ALA A 207 5.20 2.16 14.35
C ALA A 207 5.83 3.31 15.15
N ALA A 208 5.65 4.56 14.72
CA ALA A 208 6.14 5.73 15.43
C ALA A 208 5.36 6.01 16.73
N ALA A 209 4.06 5.64 16.77
CA ALA A 209 3.24 5.82 17.98
C ALA A 209 3.62 4.86 19.12
N GLU A 210 4.26 3.74 18.82
CA GLU A 210 4.74 2.74 19.78
C GLU A 210 6.14 3.05 20.34
N ALA A 211 6.79 4.16 19.90
CA ALA A 211 8.11 4.54 20.35
C ALA A 211 8.08 5.11 21.80
N GLU A 212 9.23 5.09 22.49
CA GLU A 212 9.37 5.67 23.86
C GLU A 212 8.99 7.15 23.92
N ASP A 213 9.30 7.93 22.87
CA ASP A 213 8.80 9.30 22.67
C ASP A 213 7.94 9.36 21.37
N PRO A 214 6.63 9.11 21.47
CA PRO A 214 5.74 9.09 20.33
C PRO A 214 5.71 10.41 19.56
N ARG A 215 5.85 11.55 20.27
CA ARG A 215 5.79 12.88 19.63
C ARG A 215 7.02 13.14 18.76
N ALA A 216 8.21 12.88 19.24
CA ALA A 216 9.46 13.04 18.49
C ALA A 216 9.52 12.03 17.33
N ALA A 217 9.19 10.76 17.60
CA ALA A 217 9.16 9.71 16.59
C ALA A 217 8.17 10.01 15.48
N MET A 218 6.97 10.49 15.79
CA MET A 218 5.93 10.85 14.84
C MET A 218 6.35 12.04 13.96
N THR A 219 6.92 13.09 14.57
CA THR A 219 7.42 14.24 13.82
C THR A 219 8.51 13.82 12.83
N SER A 220 9.44 12.98 13.26
CA SER A 220 10.49 12.40 12.41
C SER A 220 9.91 11.53 11.30
N ALA A 221 8.90 10.71 11.60
CA ALA A 221 8.21 9.85 10.65
C ALA A 221 7.53 10.68 9.54
N ILE A 222 6.77 11.71 9.90
CA ILE A 222 6.09 12.59 8.93
C ILE A 222 7.11 13.31 8.06
N HIS A 223 8.18 13.92 8.63
CA HIS A 223 9.22 14.57 7.85
C HIS A 223 9.91 13.59 6.87
N SER A 224 10.21 12.38 7.34
CA SER A 224 10.80 11.34 6.50
C SER A 224 9.89 10.96 5.32
N VAL A 225 8.58 10.83 5.54
CA VAL A 225 7.62 10.50 4.49
C VAL A 225 7.43 11.66 3.52
N VAL A 226 7.27 12.90 4.01
CA VAL A 226 7.16 14.09 3.15
C VAL A 226 8.38 14.23 2.26
N THR A 227 9.59 14.10 2.82
CA THR A 227 10.84 14.16 2.06
C THR A 227 10.89 13.06 0.99
N ARG A 228 10.47 11.84 1.30
CA ARG A 228 10.39 10.75 0.31
C ARG A 228 9.41 11.05 -0.81
N ILE A 229 8.21 11.50 -0.49
CA ILE A 229 7.20 11.84 -1.50
C ILE A 229 7.78 12.90 -2.43
N LEU A 230 8.35 13.97 -1.90
CA LEU A 230 8.89 15.04 -2.71
C LEU A 230 10.10 14.62 -3.54
N VAL A 231 11.07 13.96 -2.93
CA VAL A 231 12.35 13.66 -3.60
C VAL A 231 12.24 12.42 -4.48
N PHE A 232 11.73 11.29 -3.92
CA PHE A 232 11.75 10.03 -4.65
C PHE A 232 10.57 9.90 -5.63
N TYR A 233 9.35 10.25 -5.21
CA TYR A 233 8.18 10.07 -6.07
C TYR A 233 8.05 11.24 -7.05
N VAL A 234 7.87 12.46 -6.56
CA VAL A 234 7.68 13.62 -7.44
C VAL A 234 8.92 13.89 -8.27
N GLY A 235 10.12 13.80 -7.68
CA GLY A 235 11.39 13.94 -8.39
C GLY A 235 11.54 12.93 -9.53
N SER A 236 11.25 11.66 -9.28
CA SER A 236 11.30 10.62 -10.33
C SER A 236 10.29 10.88 -11.44
N VAL A 237 9.06 11.26 -11.10
CA VAL A 237 8.00 11.53 -12.09
C VAL A 237 8.39 12.71 -12.98
N ILE A 238 8.91 13.80 -12.41
CA ILE A 238 9.39 14.95 -13.18
C ILE A 238 10.46 14.53 -14.17
N LEU A 239 11.43 13.71 -13.75
CA LEU A 239 12.50 13.22 -14.62
C LEU A 239 11.97 12.29 -15.72
N LEU A 240 11.04 11.39 -15.39
CA LEU A 240 10.43 10.47 -16.35
C LEU A 240 9.70 11.22 -17.46
N ILE A 241 8.82 12.16 -17.13
CA ILE A 241 8.06 12.93 -18.14
C ILE A 241 8.93 13.92 -18.90
N ALA A 242 10.06 14.36 -18.31
CA ALA A 242 11.02 15.23 -19.00
C ALA A 242 11.86 14.49 -20.03
N LEU A 243 12.17 13.21 -19.78
CA LEU A 243 13.11 12.43 -20.60
C LEU A 243 12.44 11.45 -21.55
N LEU A 244 11.21 11.01 -21.25
CA LEU A 244 10.48 10.05 -22.06
C LEU A 244 9.11 10.59 -22.45
N PRO A 245 8.63 10.35 -23.70
CA PRO A 245 7.24 10.57 -24.07
C PRO A 245 6.30 9.74 -23.20
N TRP A 246 5.21 10.34 -22.74
CA TRP A 246 4.24 9.68 -21.86
C TRP A 246 3.55 8.45 -22.48
N ASP A 247 3.45 8.41 -23.81
CA ASP A 247 2.86 7.35 -24.62
C ASP A 247 3.87 6.30 -25.09
N SER A 248 5.15 6.42 -24.69
CA SER A 248 6.21 5.48 -25.05
C SER A 248 5.99 4.09 -24.46
N GLU A 249 6.48 3.04 -25.16
CA GLU A 249 6.40 1.66 -24.68
C GLU A 249 7.19 1.46 -23.36
N ALA A 250 8.22 2.25 -23.14
CA ALA A 250 8.99 2.24 -21.88
C ALA A 250 8.12 2.47 -20.63
N MET A 251 7.04 3.27 -20.76
CA MET A 251 6.10 3.51 -19.66
C MET A 251 5.29 2.25 -19.28
N ASN A 252 5.11 1.30 -20.21
CA ASN A 252 4.43 0.03 -19.94
C ASN A 252 5.36 -1.01 -19.32
N THR A 253 6.64 -0.93 -19.61
CA THR A 253 7.62 -1.95 -19.21
C THR A 253 8.43 -1.49 -18.01
N ASN A 254 9.45 -0.66 -18.24
CA ASN A 254 10.29 -0.10 -17.18
C ASN A 254 10.85 1.27 -17.57
N ALA A 255 10.12 2.33 -17.26
CA ALA A 255 10.53 3.70 -17.53
C ALA A 255 11.85 4.08 -16.81
N PHE A 256 12.09 3.55 -15.61
CA PHE A 256 13.31 3.82 -14.85
C PHE A 256 14.57 3.27 -15.53
N ALA A 257 14.49 2.02 -16.03
CA ALA A 257 15.60 1.42 -16.77
C ALA A 257 15.85 2.14 -18.10
N ALA A 258 14.78 2.50 -18.82
CA ALA A 258 14.89 3.21 -20.10
C ALA A 258 15.63 4.55 -19.94
N VAL A 259 15.33 5.33 -18.91
CA VAL A 259 16.05 6.58 -18.62
C VAL A 259 17.53 6.32 -18.30
N LEU A 260 17.85 5.29 -17.53
CA LEU A 260 19.24 4.95 -17.23
C LEU A 260 20.02 4.50 -18.47
N GLU A 261 19.38 3.78 -19.39
CA GLU A 261 19.98 3.37 -20.67
C GLU A 261 20.33 4.56 -21.55
N MET A 262 19.58 5.68 -21.48
CA MET A 262 19.90 6.92 -22.18
C MET A 262 21.25 7.50 -21.78
N ALA A 263 21.78 7.17 -20.58
CA ALA A 263 23.10 7.60 -20.14
C ALA A 263 24.23 6.93 -20.93
N GLY A 264 23.94 5.92 -21.75
CA GLY A 264 24.94 5.23 -22.56
C GLY A 264 25.88 4.31 -21.77
N VAL A 265 25.56 4.01 -20.49
CA VAL A 265 26.36 3.10 -19.66
C VAL A 265 25.89 1.67 -19.94
N PRO A 266 26.80 0.77 -20.40
CA PRO A 266 26.43 -0.61 -20.70
C PRO A 266 25.81 -1.31 -19.49
N ALA A 267 24.76 -2.09 -19.72
CA ALA A 267 24.09 -2.92 -18.72
C ALA A 267 23.42 -2.19 -17.52
N VAL A 268 23.42 -0.84 -17.48
CA VAL A 268 22.81 -0.11 -16.34
C VAL A 268 21.27 -0.34 -16.26
N GLY A 269 20.60 -0.41 -17.40
CA GLY A 269 19.17 -0.74 -17.46
C GLY A 269 18.91 -2.17 -16.97
N THR A 270 19.72 -3.14 -17.37
CA THR A 270 19.63 -4.53 -16.87
C THR A 270 19.85 -4.58 -15.35
N LEU A 271 20.84 -3.85 -14.83
CA LEU A 271 21.06 -3.78 -13.38
C LEU A 271 19.82 -3.22 -12.66
N MET A 272 19.23 -2.15 -13.20
CA MET A 272 18.01 -1.57 -12.64
C MET A 272 16.84 -2.57 -12.66
N ASN A 273 16.68 -3.32 -13.75
CA ASN A 273 15.68 -4.39 -13.85
C ASN A 273 15.88 -5.47 -12.78
N VAL A 274 17.12 -5.89 -12.52
CA VAL A 274 17.45 -6.87 -11.46
C VAL A 274 17.12 -6.29 -10.09
N ILE A 275 17.47 -5.04 -9.83
CA ILE A 275 17.17 -4.38 -8.54
C ILE A 275 15.65 -4.30 -8.33
N ILE A 276 14.88 -3.92 -9.35
CA ILE A 276 13.41 -3.88 -9.25
C ILE A 276 12.85 -5.28 -9.01
N PHE A 277 13.30 -6.28 -9.75
CA PHE A 277 12.87 -7.67 -9.54
C PHE A 277 13.11 -8.13 -8.09
N MET A 278 14.29 -7.89 -7.54
CA MET A 278 14.61 -8.20 -6.14
C MET A 278 13.74 -7.38 -5.16
N ALA A 279 13.48 -6.12 -5.49
CA ALA A 279 12.60 -5.26 -4.72
C ALA A 279 11.17 -5.80 -4.62
N LEU A 280 10.62 -6.30 -5.73
CA LEU A 280 9.29 -6.89 -5.80
C LEU A 280 9.20 -8.20 -4.98
N ILE A 281 10.21 -9.06 -5.07
CA ILE A 281 10.27 -10.29 -4.27
C ILE A 281 10.34 -9.98 -2.77
N SER A 282 11.18 -9.01 -2.37
CA SER A 282 11.28 -8.55 -0.98
C SER A 282 9.95 -7.99 -0.49
N ALA A 283 9.29 -7.14 -1.27
CA ALA A 283 8.00 -6.57 -0.93
C ALA A 283 6.91 -7.65 -0.81
N PHE A 284 6.89 -8.65 -1.69
CA PHE A 284 5.98 -9.79 -1.59
C PHE A 284 6.17 -10.56 -0.27
N SER A 285 7.42 -10.85 0.12
CA SER A 285 7.72 -11.50 1.40
C SER A 285 7.22 -10.67 2.59
N ALA A 286 7.46 -9.36 2.58
CA ALA A 286 6.97 -8.42 3.60
C ALA A 286 5.44 -8.38 3.67
N ASN A 287 4.75 -8.44 2.54
CA ASN A 287 3.29 -8.47 2.49
C ASN A 287 2.71 -9.78 3.04
N ILE A 288 3.36 -10.93 2.83
CA ILE A 288 2.97 -12.21 3.50
C ILE A 288 3.04 -12.03 5.01
N TYR A 289 4.13 -11.44 5.51
CA TYR A 289 4.32 -11.17 6.93
C TYR A 289 3.23 -10.25 7.48
N ALA A 290 3.00 -9.10 6.86
CA ALA A 290 2.01 -8.11 7.30
C ALA A 290 0.57 -8.66 7.26
N SER A 291 0.18 -9.29 6.14
CA SER A 291 -1.17 -9.82 5.96
C SER A 291 -1.48 -10.99 6.89
N SER A 292 -0.49 -11.86 7.18
CA SER A 292 -0.67 -12.96 8.13
C SER A 292 -0.91 -12.46 9.55
N ARG A 293 -0.20 -11.41 9.99
CA ARG A 293 -0.40 -10.78 11.30
C ARG A 293 -1.71 -10.04 11.40
N MET A 294 -2.12 -9.35 10.33
CA MET A 294 -3.42 -8.68 10.28
C MET A 294 -4.58 -9.67 10.43
N ALA A 295 -4.56 -10.78 9.68
CA ALA A 295 -5.58 -11.83 9.79
C ALA A 295 -5.60 -12.45 11.20
N TYR A 296 -4.42 -12.65 11.81
CA TYR A 296 -4.31 -13.14 13.17
C TYR A 296 -4.90 -12.15 14.18
N SER A 297 -4.55 -10.86 14.10
CA SER A 297 -5.06 -9.79 14.97
C SER A 297 -6.58 -9.66 14.88
N LEU A 298 -7.16 -9.67 13.65
CA LEU A 298 -8.60 -9.66 13.47
C LEU A 298 -9.29 -10.87 14.12
N SER A 299 -8.66 -12.04 14.01
CA SER A 299 -9.19 -13.27 14.62
C SER A 299 -9.08 -13.26 16.14
N ALA A 300 -8.03 -12.64 16.69
CA ALA A 300 -7.82 -12.47 18.13
C ALA A 300 -8.88 -11.54 18.77
N ARG A 301 -9.31 -10.50 18.04
CA ARG A 301 -10.38 -9.59 18.46
C ARG A 301 -11.79 -10.09 18.14
N ASP A 302 -11.93 -11.40 17.92
CA ASP A 302 -13.20 -12.04 17.55
C ASP A 302 -13.88 -11.41 16.31
N MET A 303 -13.07 -10.87 15.38
CA MET A 303 -13.51 -10.33 14.09
C MET A 303 -13.19 -11.28 12.93
N GLY A 304 -12.55 -12.41 13.18
CA GLY A 304 -12.11 -13.38 12.18
C GLY A 304 -12.39 -14.83 12.57
N PRO A 305 -12.02 -15.78 11.69
CA PRO A 305 -12.19 -17.20 11.97
C PRO A 305 -11.17 -17.68 13.01
N ARG A 306 -11.64 -18.25 14.12
CA ARG A 306 -10.80 -18.72 15.23
C ARG A 306 -9.74 -19.77 14.83
N TRP A 307 -9.94 -20.51 13.73
CA TRP A 307 -8.95 -21.50 13.27
C TRP A 307 -7.61 -20.87 12.87
N LEU A 308 -7.58 -19.58 12.51
CA LEU A 308 -6.35 -18.85 12.19
C LEU A 308 -5.42 -18.69 13.41
N LEU A 309 -5.95 -18.70 14.62
CA LEU A 309 -5.18 -18.57 15.86
C LEU A 309 -4.34 -19.81 16.17
N GLY A 310 -4.62 -20.96 15.57
CA GLY A 310 -3.97 -22.24 15.89
C GLY A 310 -4.59 -22.94 17.11
N ALA A 311 -4.25 -24.22 17.30
CA ALA A 311 -4.89 -25.05 18.32
C ALA A 311 -4.61 -24.60 19.76
N SER A 312 -3.38 -24.15 20.06
CA SER A 312 -2.98 -23.72 21.41
C SER A 312 -3.64 -22.39 21.83
N ALA A 313 -3.63 -21.40 20.93
CA ALA A 313 -4.24 -20.08 21.18
C ALA A 313 -5.78 -20.16 21.17
N SER A 314 -6.36 -21.02 20.31
CA SER A 314 -7.81 -21.26 20.29
C SER A 314 -8.32 -21.93 21.58
N ASN A 315 -7.55 -22.83 22.18
CA ASN A 315 -7.89 -23.47 23.44
C ASN A 315 -7.76 -22.49 24.63
N LYS A 316 -6.74 -21.61 24.64
CA LYS A 316 -6.59 -20.54 25.62
C LYS A 316 -7.74 -19.53 25.51
N ALA A 317 -8.07 -19.09 24.29
CA ALA A 317 -9.20 -18.19 24.06
C ALA A 317 -10.55 -18.80 24.46
N ARG A 318 -10.73 -20.12 24.26
CA ARG A 318 -11.95 -20.84 24.68
C ARG A 318 -12.02 -21.04 26.20
N ALA A 319 -10.90 -21.37 26.84
CA ALA A 319 -10.84 -21.48 28.30
C ALA A 319 -11.14 -20.14 28.98
N ARG A 320 -10.68 -19.05 28.38
CA ARG A 320 -10.86 -17.69 28.87
C ARG A 320 -12.28 -17.18 28.63
N SER A 321 -12.91 -17.41 27.48
CA SER A 321 -14.32 -17.04 27.24
C SER A 321 -15.30 -17.72 28.21
N VAL A 322 -14.90 -18.85 28.80
CA VAL A 322 -15.65 -19.54 29.88
C VAL A 322 -15.44 -18.85 31.22
N VAL A 323 -14.24 -18.30 31.46
CA VAL A 323 -13.89 -17.55 32.68
C VAL A 323 -14.39 -16.09 32.60
N GLU A 324 -14.39 -15.47 31.42
CA GLU A 324 -14.83 -14.08 31.15
C GLU A 324 -16.36 -13.91 31.14
N ALA A 325 -17.11 -14.97 30.87
CA ALA A 325 -18.54 -14.98 31.17
C ALA A 325 -18.82 -14.78 32.66
N ALA A 326 -17.76 -14.85 33.49
CA ALA A 326 -17.79 -14.62 34.92
C ALA A 326 -17.17 -13.30 35.39
N LEU A 327 -16.44 -12.54 34.54
CA LEU A 327 -15.70 -11.32 34.90
C LEU A 327 -15.63 -10.34 33.70
N GLU A 328 -16.32 -9.22 33.77
CA GLU A 328 -16.65 -8.27 32.67
C GLU A 328 -15.53 -7.35 32.11
N ASP A 329 -14.22 -7.53 32.41
CA ASP A 329 -13.25 -6.43 32.17
C ASP A 329 -11.99 -6.73 31.30
N ASP A 330 -11.86 -7.85 30.54
CA ASP A 330 -10.54 -8.31 30.09
C ASP A 330 -10.30 -8.54 28.56
N GLU A 331 -11.08 -7.95 27.63
CA GLU A 331 -10.82 -8.06 26.17
C GLU A 331 -9.48 -7.44 25.76
N ALA A 332 -9.04 -6.37 26.44
CA ALA A 332 -7.77 -5.69 26.18
C ALA A 332 -6.54 -6.54 26.58
N LEU A 333 -6.65 -7.31 27.68
CA LEU A 333 -5.59 -8.18 28.17
C LEU A 333 -5.36 -9.38 27.26
N LEU A 334 -6.43 -9.96 26.66
CA LEU A 334 -6.33 -11.08 25.72
C LEU A 334 -5.60 -10.65 24.43
N ALA A 335 -5.93 -9.46 23.91
CA ALA A 335 -5.25 -8.90 22.75
C ALA A 335 -3.75 -8.69 23.03
N THR A 336 -3.38 -8.22 24.24
CA THR A 336 -2.01 -7.99 24.66
C THR A 336 -1.21 -9.28 24.84
N GLU A 337 -1.78 -10.33 25.45
CA GLU A 337 -1.11 -11.64 25.59
C GLU A 337 -0.96 -12.38 24.25
N LEU A 338 -1.97 -12.31 23.37
CA LEU A 338 -1.89 -12.91 22.05
C LEU A 338 -0.87 -12.17 21.17
N GLN A 339 -0.67 -10.87 21.41
CA GLN A 339 0.38 -10.09 20.79
C GLN A 339 1.75 -10.45 21.35
N GLY A 340 1.89 -10.69 22.65
CA GLY A 340 3.11 -11.22 23.25
C GLY A 340 3.53 -12.57 22.66
N ASP A 341 2.60 -13.45 22.26
CA ASP A 341 2.89 -14.69 21.55
C ASP A 341 3.39 -14.44 20.08
N ILE A 342 2.97 -13.34 19.44
CA ILE A 342 3.48 -12.91 18.12
C ILE A 342 4.87 -12.26 18.29
N GLU A 343 5.04 -11.39 19.27
CA GLU A 343 6.31 -10.73 19.61
C GLU A 343 7.38 -11.73 20.06
N ALA A 344 6.98 -12.84 20.70
CA ALA A 344 7.85 -13.95 21.04
C ALA A 344 8.31 -14.80 19.81
N GLY A 345 8.10 -14.32 18.57
CA GLY A 345 8.63 -14.93 17.36
C GLY A 345 7.86 -16.14 16.83
N ARG A 346 6.67 -16.42 17.36
CA ARG A 346 5.84 -17.53 16.86
C ARG A 346 5.08 -17.11 15.61
N THR A 347 5.51 -17.66 14.47
CA THR A 347 4.84 -17.45 13.18
C THR A 347 3.42 -18.00 13.19
N PRO A 348 2.39 -17.22 12.82
CA PRO A 348 1.03 -17.74 12.70
C PRO A 348 0.89 -18.58 11.41
N LYS A 349 1.43 -19.80 11.41
CA LYS A 349 1.58 -20.67 10.22
C LYS A 349 0.28 -20.85 9.43
N ARG A 350 -0.87 -20.92 10.10
CA ARG A 350 -2.18 -21.05 9.44
C ARG A 350 -2.57 -19.79 8.68
N ALA A 351 -2.29 -18.61 9.24
CA ALA A 351 -2.54 -17.34 8.56
C ALA A 351 -1.57 -17.15 7.38
N VAL A 352 -0.28 -17.49 7.55
CA VAL A 352 0.69 -17.50 6.44
C VAL A 352 0.24 -18.45 5.34
N GLY A 353 -0.16 -19.68 5.68
CA GLY A 353 -0.68 -20.65 4.71
C GLY A 353 -1.88 -20.13 3.93
N LEU A 354 -2.84 -19.47 4.60
CA LEU A 354 -3.98 -18.83 3.95
C LEU A 354 -3.54 -17.76 2.95
N VAL A 355 -2.61 -16.89 3.35
CA VAL A 355 -2.09 -15.82 2.48
C VAL A 355 -1.39 -16.40 1.25
N VAL A 356 -0.57 -17.44 1.43
CA VAL A 356 0.13 -18.12 0.32
C VAL A 356 -0.89 -18.76 -0.64
N VAL A 357 -1.91 -19.44 -0.11
CA VAL A 357 -2.97 -20.03 -0.95
C VAL A 357 -3.71 -18.94 -1.74
N LEU A 358 -4.01 -17.79 -1.12
CA LEU A 358 -4.66 -16.69 -1.83
C LEU A 358 -3.73 -16.00 -2.84
N ALA A 359 -2.42 -15.96 -2.58
CA ALA A 359 -1.45 -15.48 -3.56
C ALA A 359 -1.42 -16.34 -4.83
N LEU A 360 -1.80 -17.64 -4.75
CA LEU A 360 -1.97 -18.47 -5.95
C LEU A 360 -3.09 -17.97 -6.88
N LEU A 361 -4.04 -17.16 -6.39
CA LEU A 361 -5.02 -16.51 -7.27
C LEU A 361 -4.34 -15.55 -8.26
N ALA A 362 -3.23 -14.90 -7.87
CA ALA A 362 -2.44 -14.10 -8.78
C ALA A 362 -1.80 -14.96 -9.89
N VAL A 363 -1.40 -16.20 -9.59
CA VAL A 363 -0.87 -17.16 -10.58
C VAL A 363 -1.97 -17.49 -11.61
N VAL A 364 -3.19 -17.76 -11.14
CA VAL A 364 -4.36 -17.98 -12.01
C VAL A 364 -4.64 -16.74 -12.86
N GLY A 365 -4.59 -15.54 -12.26
CA GLY A 365 -4.74 -14.28 -12.97
C GLY A 365 -3.68 -14.09 -14.07
N ASN A 366 -2.42 -14.43 -13.79
CA ASN A 366 -1.33 -14.37 -14.77
C ASN A 366 -1.51 -15.38 -15.92
N TRP A 367 -2.24 -16.47 -15.70
CA TRP A 367 -2.56 -17.42 -16.73
C TRP A 367 -3.65 -16.88 -17.70
N TYR A 368 -4.76 -16.37 -17.12
CA TYR A 368 -5.94 -15.97 -17.92
C TYR A 368 -5.86 -14.53 -18.44
N LEU A 369 -5.18 -13.63 -17.74
CA LEU A 369 -5.17 -12.18 -17.99
C LEU A 369 -3.75 -11.58 -17.95
N PRO A 370 -2.75 -12.15 -18.62
CA PRO A 370 -1.34 -11.75 -18.47
C PRO A 370 -1.09 -10.27 -18.80
N GLY A 371 -1.87 -9.68 -19.72
CA GLY A 371 -1.67 -8.29 -20.13
C GLY A 371 -2.41 -7.23 -19.32
N SER A 372 -3.43 -7.60 -18.52
CA SER A 372 -4.31 -6.63 -17.85
C SER A 372 -4.32 -6.74 -16.33
N ILE A 373 -3.91 -7.88 -15.76
CA ILE A 373 -3.97 -8.12 -14.31
C ILE A 373 -3.20 -7.06 -13.50
N LEU A 374 -2.06 -6.59 -14.00
CA LEU A 374 -1.22 -5.60 -13.32
C LEU A 374 -1.98 -4.28 -13.11
N THR A 375 -2.55 -3.72 -14.18
CA THR A 375 -3.34 -2.48 -14.12
C THR A 375 -4.59 -2.64 -13.26
N MET A 376 -5.27 -3.79 -13.37
CA MET A 376 -6.45 -4.09 -12.56
C MET A 376 -6.10 -4.08 -11.07
N LEU A 377 -5.00 -4.71 -10.67
CA LEU A 377 -4.56 -4.75 -9.27
C LEU A 377 -4.14 -3.36 -8.78
N ILE A 378 -3.36 -2.59 -9.56
CA ILE A 378 -2.96 -1.22 -9.21
C ILE A 378 -4.20 -0.36 -8.90
N ASN A 379 -5.18 -0.35 -9.78
CA ASN A 379 -6.36 0.46 -9.63
C ASN A 379 -7.25 -0.01 -8.45
N ALA A 380 -7.39 -1.32 -8.26
CA ALA A 380 -8.16 -1.89 -7.16
C ALA A 380 -7.55 -1.55 -5.79
N ILE A 381 -6.22 -1.65 -5.64
CA ILE A 381 -5.49 -1.28 -4.43
C ILE A 381 -5.70 0.19 -4.10
N GLY A 382 -5.53 1.08 -5.09
CA GLY A 382 -5.75 2.52 -4.91
C GLY A 382 -7.16 2.84 -4.44
N MET A 383 -8.17 2.15 -4.97
CA MET A 383 -9.56 2.34 -4.57
C MET A 383 -9.83 1.88 -3.13
N VAL A 384 -9.26 0.74 -2.71
CA VAL A 384 -9.36 0.28 -1.32
C VAL A 384 -8.73 1.29 -0.36
N LEU A 385 -7.55 1.83 -0.71
CA LEU A 385 -6.90 2.86 0.11
C LEU A 385 -7.75 4.11 0.27
N LEU A 386 -8.42 4.58 -0.78
CA LEU A 386 -9.35 5.71 -0.68
C LEU A 386 -10.46 5.44 0.34
N ILE A 387 -11.04 4.24 0.34
CA ILE A 387 -12.08 3.84 1.29
C ILE A 387 -11.50 3.82 2.72
N VAL A 388 -10.36 3.17 2.91
CA VAL A 388 -9.68 3.08 4.22
C VAL A 388 -9.36 4.47 4.77
N TRP A 389 -8.78 5.36 3.95
CA TRP A 389 -8.46 6.73 4.34
C TRP A 389 -9.70 7.54 4.70
N THR A 390 -10.82 7.33 3.99
CA THR A 390 -12.11 7.96 4.34
C THR A 390 -12.55 7.58 5.75
N PHE A 391 -12.48 6.30 6.10
CA PHE A 391 -12.84 5.85 7.44
C PHE A 391 -11.88 6.38 8.52
N ILE A 392 -10.58 6.46 8.24
CA ILE A 392 -9.60 7.03 9.16
C ILE A 392 -9.96 8.48 9.49
N ILE A 393 -10.25 9.30 8.49
CA ILE A 393 -10.62 10.71 8.69
C ILE A 393 -11.95 10.82 9.45
N ILE A 394 -12.96 10.01 9.12
CA ILE A 394 -14.24 9.98 9.85
C ILE A 394 -14.02 9.56 11.32
N SER A 395 -13.17 8.57 11.56
CA SER A 395 -12.82 8.14 12.92
C SER A 395 -12.17 9.26 13.72
N LEU A 396 -11.21 9.96 13.12
CA LEU A 396 -10.60 11.14 13.74
C LEU A 396 -11.66 12.19 14.09
N MET A 397 -12.52 12.56 13.15
CA MET A 397 -13.54 13.60 13.38
C MET A 397 -14.50 13.26 14.52
N ARG A 398 -14.76 11.98 14.74
CA ARG A 398 -15.64 11.53 15.84
C ARG A 398 -14.91 11.42 17.17
N LEU A 399 -13.64 11.00 17.18
CA LEU A 399 -12.87 10.78 18.38
C LEU A 399 -12.22 12.06 18.92
N HIS A 400 -11.75 12.98 18.06
CA HIS A 400 -11.07 14.20 18.45
C HIS A 400 -11.77 14.99 19.56
N PRO A 401 -13.10 15.26 19.50
CA PRO A 401 -13.75 16.07 20.54
C PRO A 401 -13.77 15.37 21.91
N SER A 402 -13.75 14.04 21.96
CA SER A 402 -13.67 13.28 23.22
C SER A 402 -12.26 13.26 23.77
N LEU A 403 -11.26 13.09 22.90
CA LEU A 403 -9.83 13.12 23.24
C LEU A 403 -9.39 14.50 23.75
N GLU A 404 -9.90 15.57 23.13
CA GLU A 404 -9.64 16.95 23.58
C GLU A 404 -10.24 17.21 24.95
N ARG A 405 -11.49 16.78 25.20
CA ARG A 405 -12.15 16.92 26.51
C ARG A 405 -11.50 16.11 27.63
N SER A 406 -10.99 14.93 27.32
CA SER A 406 -10.28 14.09 28.30
C SER A 406 -8.83 14.52 28.55
N GLY A 407 -8.30 15.48 27.77
CA GLY A 407 -6.91 15.93 27.88
C GLY A 407 -5.88 14.89 27.41
N SER A 408 -6.32 13.85 26.69
CA SER A 408 -5.45 12.76 26.22
C SER A 408 -4.82 13.03 24.84
N LEU A 409 -5.04 14.20 24.24
CA LEU A 409 -4.40 14.59 22.99
C LEU A 409 -2.90 14.80 23.17
N VAL A 410 -2.08 13.92 22.59
CA VAL A 410 -0.62 14.04 22.56
C VAL A 410 -0.16 14.88 21.36
N ILE A 411 -0.70 14.58 20.18
CA ILE A 411 -0.46 15.31 18.94
C ILE A 411 -1.81 15.81 18.44
N ARG A 412 -1.87 17.04 17.95
CA ARG A 412 -3.08 17.63 17.37
C ARG A 412 -2.90 17.78 15.86
N MET A 413 -3.89 17.32 15.10
CA MET A 413 -3.92 17.54 13.64
C MET A 413 -3.95 19.05 13.33
N PRO A 414 -2.99 19.58 12.56
CA PRO A 414 -3.00 20.98 12.18
C PRO A 414 -4.23 21.30 11.31
N GLY A 415 -4.72 22.55 11.41
CA GLY A 415 -5.88 22.97 10.63
C GLY A 415 -7.22 22.38 11.04
N TRP A 416 -7.32 21.78 12.23
CA TRP A 416 -8.61 21.37 12.79
C TRP A 416 -9.55 22.59 13.01
N PRO A 417 -10.86 22.48 12.70
CA PRO A 417 -11.56 21.28 12.17
C PRO A 417 -11.62 21.23 10.63
N TRP A 418 -11.04 22.19 9.90
CA TRP A 418 -11.23 22.38 8.47
C TRP A 418 -10.49 21.37 7.61
N LEU A 419 -9.26 21.00 7.99
CA LEU A 419 -8.43 20.09 7.19
C LEU A 419 -9.09 18.70 7.00
N PRO A 420 -9.66 18.03 8.02
CA PRO A 420 -10.40 16.79 7.83
C PRO A 420 -11.55 16.89 6.82
N TRP A 421 -12.31 17.99 6.86
CA TRP A 421 -13.40 18.23 5.89
C TRP A 421 -12.88 18.42 4.47
N LEU A 422 -11.78 19.16 4.30
CA LEU A 422 -11.14 19.33 2.99
C LEU A 422 -10.63 18.00 2.44
N VAL A 423 -10.05 17.13 3.30
CA VAL A 423 -9.61 15.79 2.89
C VAL A 423 -10.79 14.93 2.47
N LEU A 424 -11.89 14.91 3.23
CA LEU A 424 -13.10 14.18 2.84
C LEU A 424 -13.70 14.72 1.53
N ALA A 425 -13.73 16.03 1.34
CA ALA A 425 -14.17 16.64 0.09
C ALA A 425 -13.25 16.24 -1.08
N GLY A 426 -11.93 16.19 -0.86
CA GLY A 426 -10.96 15.72 -1.85
C GLY A 426 -11.17 14.25 -2.22
N LEU A 427 -11.31 13.38 -1.21
CA LEU A 427 -11.58 11.94 -1.42
C LEU A 427 -12.92 11.72 -2.16
N GLY A 428 -13.97 12.46 -1.77
CA GLY A 428 -15.25 12.45 -2.46
C GLY A 428 -15.15 13.00 -3.89
N GLY A 429 -14.37 14.05 -4.10
CA GLY A 429 -14.09 14.64 -5.40
C GLY A 429 -13.40 13.65 -6.35
N ILE A 430 -12.44 12.86 -5.86
CA ILE A 430 -11.82 11.76 -6.63
C ILE A 430 -12.89 10.76 -7.05
N GLY A 431 -13.77 10.33 -6.12
CA GLY A 431 -14.87 9.43 -6.43
C GLY A 431 -15.80 9.99 -7.52
N VAL A 432 -16.13 11.28 -7.47
CA VAL A 432 -16.94 11.95 -8.50
C VAL A 432 -16.22 11.98 -9.85
N LEU A 433 -14.92 12.29 -9.87
CA LEU A 433 -14.14 12.31 -11.11
C LEU A 433 -14.05 10.89 -11.73
N MET A 434 -13.97 9.85 -10.92
CA MET A 434 -14.00 8.46 -11.41
C MET A 434 -15.30 8.09 -12.12
N LEU A 435 -16.43 8.70 -11.74
CA LEU A 435 -17.71 8.50 -12.45
C LEU A 435 -17.69 9.02 -13.89
N MET A 436 -16.71 9.86 -14.26
CA MET A 436 -16.59 10.43 -15.60
C MET A 436 -15.97 9.46 -16.62
N SER A 437 -15.36 8.36 -16.17
CA SER A 437 -14.76 7.34 -17.05
C SER A 437 -15.41 5.97 -16.85
N ASP A 438 -15.47 5.17 -17.91
CA ASP A 438 -16.01 3.79 -17.83
C ASP A 438 -15.17 2.91 -16.91
N GLU A 439 -13.85 3.05 -16.98
CA GLU A 439 -12.90 2.33 -16.13
C GLU A 439 -13.07 2.72 -14.65
N GLY A 440 -13.19 4.02 -14.35
CA GLY A 440 -13.43 4.51 -13.00
C GLY A 440 -14.76 4.04 -12.43
N ARG A 441 -15.84 4.03 -13.23
CA ARG A 441 -17.14 3.48 -12.84
C ARG A 441 -17.06 2.00 -12.50
N ALA A 442 -16.38 1.21 -13.34
CA ALA A 442 -16.19 -0.22 -13.09
C ALA A 442 -15.43 -0.47 -11.78
N GLN A 443 -14.40 0.33 -11.47
CA GLN A 443 -13.64 0.24 -10.22
C GLN A 443 -14.50 0.62 -9.00
N LEU A 444 -15.26 1.72 -9.07
CA LEU A 444 -16.17 2.14 -8.00
C LEU A 444 -17.22 1.06 -7.70
N VAL A 445 -17.83 0.49 -8.73
CA VAL A 445 -18.84 -0.58 -8.57
C VAL A 445 -18.21 -1.83 -7.97
N SER A 446 -17.06 -2.27 -8.47
CA SER A 446 -16.39 -3.49 -8.01
C SER A 446 -15.95 -3.39 -6.55
N MET A 447 -15.30 -2.29 -6.18
CA MET A 447 -14.80 -2.09 -4.81
C MET A 447 -15.91 -1.70 -3.83
N GLY A 448 -16.93 -0.98 -4.32
CA GLY A 448 -18.16 -0.74 -3.57
C GLY A 448 -18.89 -2.04 -3.25
N ALA A 449 -19.04 -2.93 -4.23
CA ALA A 449 -19.64 -4.24 -4.04
C ALA A 449 -18.83 -5.11 -3.05
N LEU A 450 -17.50 -5.12 -3.13
CA LEU A 450 -16.63 -5.79 -2.18
C LEU A 450 -16.83 -5.24 -0.76
N THR A 451 -16.86 -3.92 -0.61
CA THR A 451 -17.08 -3.27 0.68
C THR A 451 -18.44 -3.64 1.27
N LEU A 452 -19.50 -3.57 0.46
CA LEU A 452 -20.85 -3.97 0.87
C LEU A 452 -20.93 -5.45 1.23
N LEU A 453 -20.21 -6.31 0.51
CA LEU A 453 -20.12 -7.74 0.83
C LEU A 453 -19.50 -7.96 2.22
N ILE A 454 -18.38 -7.27 2.52
CA ILE A 454 -17.72 -7.37 3.84
C ILE A 454 -18.66 -6.87 4.95
N VAL A 455 -19.36 -5.76 4.73
CA VAL A 455 -20.38 -5.23 5.66
C VAL A 455 -21.51 -6.24 5.85
N ALA A 456 -22.02 -6.84 4.78
CA ALA A 456 -23.06 -7.86 4.85
C ALA A 456 -22.61 -9.09 5.65
N ILE A 457 -21.37 -9.55 5.44
CA ILE A 457 -20.77 -10.65 6.22
C ILE A 457 -20.78 -10.32 7.71
N TYR A 458 -20.43 -9.09 8.10
CA TYR A 458 -20.50 -8.67 9.49
C TYR A 458 -21.90 -8.82 10.07
N PHE A 459 -22.93 -8.28 9.41
CA PHE A 459 -24.30 -8.32 9.92
C PHE A 459 -24.87 -9.75 9.94
N VAL A 460 -24.60 -10.57 8.93
CA VAL A 460 -24.97 -12.00 8.91
C VAL A 460 -24.33 -12.73 10.10
N ARG A 461 -23.04 -12.48 10.35
CA ARG A 461 -22.34 -13.07 11.50
C ARG A 461 -22.99 -12.67 12.82
N GLN A 462 -23.36 -11.39 13.01
CA GLN A 462 -24.06 -10.92 14.21
C GLN A 462 -25.40 -11.62 14.40
N LEU A 463 -26.19 -11.80 13.33
CA LEU A 463 -27.46 -12.52 13.38
C LEU A 463 -27.30 -14.00 13.76
N VAL A 464 -26.24 -14.65 13.28
CA VAL A 464 -25.95 -16.05 13.62
C VAL A 464 -25.53 -16.18 15.09
N LEU A 465 -24.71 -15.24 15.58
CA LEU A 465 -24.27 -15.23 16.99
C LEU A 465 -25.42 -14.95 17.96
N SER A 466 -26.28 -13.98 17.65
CA SER A 466 -27.46 -13.68 18.49
C SER A 466 -28.42 -14.85 18.62
N ARG A 467 -28.59 -15.64 17.53
CA ARG A 467 -29.45 -16.87 17.56
C ARG A 467 -28.84 -18.03 18.35
N LYS A 468 -27.55 -18.03 18.64
CA LYS A 468 -26.91 -19.07 19.47
C LYS A 468 -26.97 -18.76 20.96
N HIS A 469 -27.29 -17.53 21.33
CA HIS A 469 -27.44 -17.08 22.71
C HIS A 469 -28.89 -16.85 23.12
N ALA A 470 -29.84 -16.95 22.17
CA ALA A 470 -31.27 -17.04 22.42
C ALA A 470 -31.73 -18.51 22.43
#